data_ecdbd81bdb272e414c408e0446361df9
#
_entry.id   ecdbd81bdb272e414c408e0446361df9
#
_cell.length_a   1.000
_cell.length_b   1.000
_cell.length_c   1.000
_cell.angle_alpha   90.00
_cell.angle_beta   90.00
_cell.angle_gamma   90.00
#
_symmetry.space_group_name_H-M   'P 1'
#
loop_
_entity.id
_entity.type
_entity.pdbx_description
1 polymer ?
#
loop_
_entity_poly.entity_id
_entity_poly.type
_entity_poly.pdbx_seq_one_letter_code
_entity_poly.pdbx_strand_id
1 'polypeptide(L)'
;MTIGRATSPDGTELELIEHDGSYVINADGLLLMSTRMVHSEQELARLACEGIGPGPRVLIGGLGCGYTLRATLDLLPQDGTVVQAELVPELVEWNRGPLAQFADHPLDDPRTELVVEDVAQVIRGARGAYDAIMLDVDNGPSAVVTNTNAWLYGSGGLQAIRRALKPGGVVAIWSAEDDRGFPELLEVNGLQASRRRVRSREGRKGPSYVIFVGRKSGGRRTGSPTQRRA
;
A
#
# COMPACT_ATOMS: atom_id res chain seq x y z
N MET A 1 -11.17 8.82 24.25
CA MET A 1 -10.73 10.23 24.41
C MET A 1 -9.93 10.63 23.16
N THR A 2 -10.18 11.79 22.55
CA THR A 2 -9.32 12.28 21.45
C THR A 2 -7.96 12.67 22.02
N ILE A 3 -6.89 12.11 21.46
CA ILE A 3 -5.51 12.32 21.92
C ILE A 3 -4.62 12.99 20.86
N GLY A 4 -5.09 13.09 19.61
CA GLY A 4 -4.39 13.78 18.54
C GLY A 4 -5.36 14.29 17.49
N ARG A 5 -4.98 15.39 16.82
CA ARG A 5 -5.68 15.95 15.67
C ARG A 5 -4.68 16.33 14.60
N ALA A 6 -5.07 16.19 13.36
CA ALA A 6 -4.32 16.61 12.18
C ALA A 6 -5.28 17.08 11.11
N THR A 7 -4.76 17.82 10.14
CA THR A 7 -5.51 18.22 8.95
C THR A 7 -4.68 17.81 7.74
N SER A 8 -5.22 16.98 6.89
CA SER A 8 -4.56 16.60 5.64
C SER A 8 -4.50 17.79 4.67
N PRO A 9 -3.61 17.80 3.68
CA PRO A 9 -3.47 18.90 2.74
C PRO A 9 -4.73 19.25 1.93
N ASP A 10 -5.68 18.34 1.83
CA ASP A 10 -6.98 18.55 1.18
C ASP A 10 -8.07 19.09 2.12
N GLY A 11 -7.73 19.30 3.41
CA GLY A 11 -8.61 19.85 4.42
C GLY A 11 -9.36 18.81 5.24
N THR A 12 -9.17 17.50 5.03
CA THR A 12 -9.79 16.44 5.83
C THR A 12 -9.29 16.50 7.27
N GLU A 13 -10.19 16.57 8.23
CA GLU A 13 -9.86 16.54 9.66
C GLU A 13 -9.65 15.10 10.15
N LEU A 14 -8.46 14.83 10.68
CA LEU A 14 -8.10 13.54 11.24
C LEU A 14 -8.08 13.62 12.78
N GLU A 15 -8.68 12.62 13.42
CA GLU A 15 -8.66 12.50 14.87
C GLU A 15 -8.14 11.13 15.30
N LEU A 16 -7.14 11.10 16.17
CA LEU A 16 -6.72 9.89 16.86
C LEU A 16 -7.47 9.80 18.19
N ILE A 17 -8.24 8.73 18.34
CA ILE A 17 -9.10 8.50 19.51
C ILE A 17 -8.67 7.22 20.20
N GLU A 18 -8.41 7.32 21.52
CA GLU A 18 -8.18 6.17 22.40
C GLU A 18 -9.49 5.72 23.03
N HIS A 19 -9.75 4.41 22.99
CA HIS A 19 -10.91 3.77 23.61
C HIS A 19 -10.55 2.35 24.07
N ASP A 20 -10.62 2.12 25.39
CA ASP A 20 -10.37 0.81 26.02
C ASP A 20 -9.06 0.14 25.55
N GLY A 21 -7.96 0.90 25.59
CA GLY A 21 -6.63 0.41 25.23
C GLY A 21 -6.46 0.09 23.75
N SER A 22 -7.37 0.56 22.90
CA SER A 22 -7.25 0.51 21.43
C SER A 22 -7.38 1.91 20.85
N TYR A 23 -6.95 2.07 19.62
CA TYR A 23 -7.03 3.35 18.92
C TYR A 23 -7.84 3.23 17.65
N VAL A 24 -8.50 4.33 17.32
CA VAL A 24 -9.16 4.54 16.04
C VAL A 24 -8.69 5.87 15.44
N ILE A 25 -8.57 5.91 14.14
CA ILE A 25 -8.38 7.13 13.37
C ILE A 25 -9.69 7.41 12.64
N ASN A 26 -10.27 8.57 12.92
CA ASN A 26 -11.43 9.08 12.20
C ASN A 26 -10.98 10.14 11.18
N ALA A 27 -11.69 10.20 10.05
CA ALA A 27 -11.58 11.25 9.04
C ALA A 27 -12.95 11.91 8.90
N ASP A 28 -13.05 13.22 9.14
CA ASP A 28 -14.30 14.00 9.15
C ASP A 28 -15.41 13.33 9.99
N GLY A 29 -15.04 12.77 11.16
CA GLY A 29 -15.94 12.09 12.07
C GLY A 29 -16.33 10.66 11.67
N LEU A 30 -15.86 10.14 10.52
CA LEU A 30 -16.08 8.77 10.08
C LEU A 30 -14.88 7.89 10.42
N LEU A 31 -15.15 6.64 10.85
CA LEU A 31 -14.09 5.67 11.12
C LEU A 31 -13.30 5.37 9.84
N LEU A 32 -12.01 5.73 9.83
CA LEU A 32 -11.10 5.41 8.76
C LEU A 32 -10.40 4.06 9.04
N MET A 33 -9.79 3.90 10.23
CA MET A 33 -9.10 2.67 10.60
C MET A 33 -9.05 2.46 12.11
N SER A 34 -8.66 1.26 12.54
CA SER A 34 -8.61 0.87 13.94
C SER A 34 -7.49 -0.14 14.20
N THR A 35 -6.85 -0.04 15.36
CA THR A 35 -5.85 -1.02 15.82
C THR A 35 -6.40 -2.43 16.04
N ARG A 36 -7.70 -2.64 15.88
CA ARG A 36 -8.36 -3.97 15.98
C ARG A 36 -8.66 -4.63 14.62
N MET A 37 -8.41 -3.95 13.51
CA MET A 37 -8.68 -4.45 12.17
C MET A 37 -7.37 -4.42 11.38
N VAL A 38 -6.74 -5.58 11.24
CA VAL A 38 -5.36 -5.69 10.68
C VAL A 38 -5.27 -6.69 9.53
N HIS A 39 -6.28 -7.54 9.34
CA HIS A 39 -6.18 -8.68 8.42
C HIS A 39 -6.14 -8.25 6.95
N SER A 40 -6.85 -7.20 6.57
CA SER A 40 -6.85 -6.69 5.19
C SER A 40 -5.50 -6.12 4.78
N GLU A 41 -4.82 -5.45 5.70
CA GLU A 41 -3.49 -4.87 5.51
C GLU A 41 -2.41 -5.96 5.43
N GLN A 42 -2.54 -7.02 6.24
CA GLN A 42 -1.68 -8.19 6.15
C GLN A 42 -1.84 -8.92 4.81
N GLU A 43 -3.08 -9.08 4.33
CA GLU A 43 -3.35 -9.68 3.02
C GLU A 43 -2.86 -8.79 1.86
N LEU A 44 -2.93 -7.45 1.99
CA LEU A 44 -2.36 -6.53 1.02
C LEU A 44 -0.85 -6.78 0.86
N ALA A 45 -0.12 -6.82 1.98
CA ALA A 45 1.31 -7.11 2.00
C ALA A 45 1.62 -8.49 1.43
N ARG A 46 0.87 -9.52 1.82
CA ARG A 46 1.06 -10.90 1.34
C ARG A 46 0.89 -11.00 -0.18
N LEU A 47 -0.16 -10.40 -0.75
CA LEU A 47 -0.44 -10.44 -2.19
C LEU A 47 0.59 -9.65 -3.00
N ALA A 48 1.09 -8.54 -2.46
CA ALA A 48 2.11 -7.72 -3.12
C ALA A 48 3.49 -8.39 -3.11
N CYS A 49 3.84 -9.07 -2.01
CA CYS A 49 5.17 -9.67 -1.81
C CYS A 49 5.25 -11.16 -2.21
N GLU A 50 4.16 -11.76 -2.72
CA GLU A 50 4.15 -13.17 -3.12
C GLU A 50 5.20 -13.46 -4.20
N GLY A 51 6.19 -14.31 -3.84
CA GLY A 51 7.28 -14.68 -4.74
C GLY A 51 8.32 -13.59 -4.97
N ILE A 52 8.40 -12.59 -4.08
CA ILE A 52 9.40 -11.53 -4.16
C ILE A 52 10.83 -12.12 -4.02
N GLY A 53 11.75 -11.64 -4.85
CA GLY A 53 13.13 -12.14 -4.88
C GLY A 53 14.02 -11.51 -3.79
N PRO A 54 15.33 -11.78 -3.80
CA PRO A 54 16.30 -11.17 -2.88
C PRO A 54 16.52 -9.68 -3.17
N GLY A 55 16.90 -8.91 -2.16
CA GLY A 55 17.17 -7.47 -2.25
C GLY A 55 15.99 -6.65 -2.79
N PRO A 56 14.73 -6.92 -2.36
CA PRO A 56 13.58 -6.24 -2.92
C PRO A 56 13.48 -4.81 -2.42
N ARG A 57 12.98 -3.93 -3.28
CA ARG A 57 12.59 -2.57 -2.89
C ARG A 57 11.08 -2.43 -3.07
N VAL A 58 10.39 -2.13 -1.99
CA VAL A 58 8.93 -2.04 -1.94
C VAL A 58 8.53 -0.60 -1.61
N LEU A 59 7.49 -0.09 -2.29
CA LEU A 59 6.87 1.19 -1.94
C LEU A 59 5.51 0.94 -1.30
N ILE A 60 5.25 1.60 -0.18
CA ILE A 60 3.94 1.65 0.46
C ILE A 60 3.48 3.09 0.49
N GLY A 61 2.30 3.38 -0.05
CA GLY A 61 1.59 4.64 0.10
C GLY A 61 0.52 4.50 1.17
N GLY A 62 0.57 5.42 2.15
CA GLY A 62 -0.28 5.41 3.34
C GLY A 62 0.33 4.59 4.49
N LEU A 63 0.47 5.22 5.66
CA LEU A 63 1.01 4.60 6.87
C LEU A 63 -0.10 4.06 7.77
N GLY A 64 -1.13 4.85 7.95
CA GLY A 64 -2.27 4.51 8.81
C GLY A 64 -1.85 4.13 10.23
N CYS A 65 -2.18 2.90 10.66
CA CYS A 65 -1.73 2.33 11.93
C CYS A 65 -0.44 1.49 11.82
N GLY A 66 0.26 1.52 10.68
CA GLY A 66 1.54 0.85 10.47
C GLY A 66 1.47 -0.65 10.13
N TYR A 67 0.28 -1.23 10.01
CA TYR A 67 0.13 -2.69 9.83
C TYR A 67 0.59 -3.20 8.47
N THR A 68 0.32 -2.45 7.39
CA THR A 68 0.83 -2.79 6.05
C THR A 68 2.35 -2.77 6.02
N LEU A 69 2.96 -1.77 6.66
CA LEU A 69 4.42 -1.68 6.80
C LEU A 69 4.98 -2.86 7.60
N ARG A 70 4.43 -3.15 8.79
CA ARG A 70 4.88 -4.27 9.63
C ARG A 70 4.76 -5.60 8.89
N ALA A 71 3.59 -5.89 8.30
CA ALA A 71 3.38 -7.12 7.55
C ALA A 71 4.33 -7.27 6.36
N THR A 72 4.67 -6.16 5.70
CA THR A 72 5.65 -6.15 4.62
C THR A 72 7.05 -6.49 5.13
N LEU A 73 7.49 -5.85 6.22
CA LEU A 73 8.80 -6.11 6.83
C LEU A 73 8.95 -7.56 7.30
N ASP A 74 7.86 -8.19 7.80
CA ASP A 74 7.85 -9.60 8.21
C ASP A 74 8.00 -10.57 7.03
N LEU A 75 7.55 -10.18 5.85
CA LEU A 75 7.63 -11.00 4.63
C LEU A 75 8.94 -10.81 3.86
N LEU A 76 9.60 -9.65 4.02
CA LEU A 76 10.81 -9.34 3.27
C LEU A 76 12.06 -10.00 3.86
N PRO A 77 13.02 -10.42 3.00
CA PRO A 77 14.34 -10.83 3.46
C PRO A 77 15.09 -9.65 4.10
N GLN A 78 16.18 -9.95 4.82
CA GLN A 78 16.97 -8.98 5.57
C GLN A 78 17.62 -7.89 4.69
N ASP A 79 17.85 -8.19 3.41
CA ASP A 79 18.42 -7.27 2.41
C ASP A 79 17.34 -6.47 1.66
N GLY A 80 16.07 -6.60 2.07
CA GLY A 80 14.96 -5.83 1.52
C GLY A 80 14.88 -4.41 2.07
N THR A 81 14.25 -3.52 1.31
CA THR A 81 13.99 -2.12 1.71
C THR A 81 12.53 -1.78 1.47
N VAL A 82 11.92 -1.09 2.44
CA VAL A 82 10.56 -0.55 2.33
C VAL A 82 10.62 0.97 2.33
N VAL A 83 10.17 1.58 1.24
CA VAL A 83 9.91 3.03 1.18
C VAL A 83 8.48 3.25 1.64
N GLN A 84 8.31 3.85 2.80
CA GLN A 84 7.01 4.23 3.36
C GLN A 84 6.73 5.69 3.03
N ALA A 85 5.79 5.95 2.14
CA ALA A 85 5.30 7.30 1.84
C ALA A 85 4.06 7.60 2.70
N GLU A 86 4.08 8.73 3.40
CA GLU A 86 2.96 9.24 4.19
C GLU A 86 2.83 10.74 3.94
N LEU A 87 1.60 11.20 3.71
CA LEU A 87 1.33 12.60 3.36
C LEU A 87 1.19 13.49 4.60
N VAL A 88 0.67 12.91 5.71
CA VAL A 88 0.32 13.63 6.93
C VAL A 88 1.39 13.40 8.00
N PRO A 89 2.22 14.42 8.33
CA PRO A 89 3.30 14.27 9.31
C PRO A 89 2.83 13.79 10.69
N GLU A 90 1.64 14.20 11.11
CA GLU A 90 1.08 13.81 12.40
C GLU A 90 0.79 12.31 12.49
N LEU A 91 0.44 11.63 11.37
CA LEU A 91 0.30 10.18 11.36
C LEU A 91 1.65 9.50 11.64
N VAL A 92 2.74 10.08 11.15
CA VAL A 92 4.10 9.59 11.46
C VAL A 92 4.37 9.73 12.95
N GLU A 93 4.05 10.89 13.56
CA GLU A 93 4.24 11.11 14.99
C GLU A 93 3.37 10.17 15.84
N TRP A 94 2.13 9.89 15.41
CA TRP A 94 1.28 8.92 16.09
C TRP A 94 1.86 7.50 16.02
N ASN A 95 2.48 7.13 14.89
CA ASN A 95 3.14 5.83 14.72
C ASN A 95 4.50 5.73 15.44
N ARG A 96 5.15 6.85 15.77
CA ARG A 96 6.32 6.88 16.66
C ARG A 96 5.94 6.91 18.14
N GLY A 97 4.70 7.30 18.45
CA GLY A 97 4.16 7.44 19.78
C GLY A 97 3.11 6.35 20.11
N PRO A 98 1.84 6.75 20.32
CA PRO A 98 0.82 5.84 20.87
C PRO A 98 0.50 4.63 19.99
N LEU A 99 0.67 4.70 18.68
CA LEU A 99 0.40 3.59 17.76
C LEU A 99 1.58 2.61 17.61
N ALA A 100 2.80 3.03 17.90
CA ALA A 100 4.02 2.26 17.63
C ALA A 100 3.96 0.80 18.09
N GLN A 101 3.53 0.57 19.33
CA GLN A 101 3.45 -0.75 19.96
C GLN A 101 2.47 -1.72 19.27
N PHE A 102 1.46 -1.22 18.56
CA PHE A 102 0.44 -2.07 17.92
C PHE A 102 0.94 -2.74 16.64
N ALA A 103 1.92 -2.13 15.99
CA ALA A 103 2.57 -2.65 14.80
C ALA A 103 4.06 -2.99 15.04
N ASP A 104 4.45 -3.21 16.30
CA ASP A 104 5.81 -3.57 16.71
C ASP A 104 6.86 -2.59 16.12
N HIS A 105 6.66 -1.30 16.32
CA HIS A 105 7.60 -0.21 15.98
C HIS A 105 8.15 -0.26 14.54
N PRO A 106 7.31 -0.34 13.49
CA PRO A 106 7.79 -0.61 12.14
C PRO A 106 8.61 0.53 11.53
N LEU A 107 8.47 1.76 12.06
CA LEU A 107 9.27 2.91 11.61
C LEU A 107 10.71 2.88 12.16
N ASP A 108 10.98 2.07 13.19
CA ASP A 108 12.32 1.89 13.77
C ASP A 108 13.11 0.75 13.09
N ASP A 109 12.46 -0.04 12.23
CA ASP A 109 13.14 -1.10 11.46
C ASP A 109 14.14 -0.46 10.47
N PRO A 110 15.42 -0.88 10.48
CA PRO A 110 16.46 -0.28 9.63
C PRO A 110 16.21 -0.46 8.12
N ARG A 111 15.30 -1.32 7.73
CA ARG A 111 14.86 -1.52 6.33
C ARG A 111 13.81 -0.50 5.90
N THR A 112 13.27 0.33 6.83
CA THR A 112 12.24 1.33 6.54
C THR A 112 12.89 2.66 6.15
N GLU A 113 12.59 3.12 4.95
CA GLU A 113 12.89 4.47 4.47
C GLU A 113 11.59 5.29 4.49
N LEU A 114 11.44 6.17 5.48
CA LEU A 114 10.27 7.04 5.59
C LEU A 114 10.40 8.25 4.68
N VAL A 115 9.37 8.54 3.90
CA VAL A 115 9.25 9.73 3.04
C VAL A 115 7.93 10.44 3.36
N VAL A 116 8.02 11.65 3.91
CA VAL A 116 6.82 12.46 4.20
C VAL A 116 6.49 13.27 2.93
N GLU A 117 5.76 12.61 2.02
CA GLU A 117 5.41 13.14 0.71
C GLU A 117 4.20 12.39 0.13
N ASP A 118 3.49 13.02 -0.82
CA ASP A 118 2.45 12.36 -1.61
C ASP A 118 3.04 11.19 -2.42
N VAL A 119 2.52 9.99 -2.20
CA VAL A 119 2.95 8.77 -2.91
C VAL A 119 2.83 8.92 -4.43
N ALA A 120 1.90 9.74 -4.92
CA ALA A 120 1.77 10.03 -6.34
C ALA A 120 3.02 10.73 -6.90
N GLN A 121 3.67 11.62 -6.11
CA GLN A 121 4.92 12.27 -6.52
C GLN A 121 6.08 11.27 -6.49
N VAL A 122 6.17 10.44 -5.46
CA VAL A 122 7.17 9.35 -5.38
C VAL A 122 7.07 8.43 -6.60
N ILE A 123 5.85 8.02 -6.97
CA ILE A 123 5.60 7.17 -8.14
C ILE A 123 5.97 7.88 -9.45
N ARG A 124 5.63 9.17 -9.60
CA ARG A 124 5.96 9.95 -10.81
C ARG A 124 7.46 10.03 -11.06
N GLY A 125 8.25 10.19 -9.98
CA GLY A 125 9.71 10.27 -10.02
C GLY A 125 10.41 8.94 -10.30
N ALA A 126 9.72 7.81 -10.12
CA ALA A 126 10.32 6.48 -10.18
C ALA A 126 10.29 5.83 -11.57
N ARG A 127 11.33 5.06 -11.90
CA ARG A 127 11.42 4.25 -13.13
C ARG A 127 12.11 2.92 -12.83
N GLY A 128 11.37 1.80 -12.91
CA GLY A 128 11.92 0.46 -12.66
C GLY A 128 12.59 0.32 -11.28
N ALA A 129 12.05 1.01 -10.28
CA ALA A 129 12.65 1.12 -8.95
C ALA A 129 12.11 0.08 -7.97
N TYR A 130 10.86 -0.34 -8.13
CA TYR A 130 10.16 -1.13 -7.12
C TYR A 130 9.81 -2.52 -7.63
N ASP A 131 10.00 -3.52 -6.77
CA ASP A 131 9.54 -4.89 -6.95
C ASP A 131 8.05 -5.01 -6.64
N ALA A 132 7.58 -4.25 -5.65
CA ALA A 132 6.16 -4.13 -5.33
C ALA A 132 5.80 -2.68 -4.98
N ILE A 133 4.56 -2.30 -5.27
CA ILE A 133 3.94 -1.04 -4.83
C ILE A 133 2.61 -1.39 -4.17
N MET A 134 2.38 -0.92 -2.96
CA MET A 134 1.11 -1.04 -2.26
C MET A 134 0.48 0.33 -2.08
N LEU A 135 -0.81 0.44 -2.39
CA LEU A 135 -1.60 1.65 -2.18
C LEU A 135 -2.69 1.36 -1.15
N ASP A 136 -2.53 1.98 0.00
CA ASP A 136 -3.42 1.92 1.17
C ASP A 136 -3.73 3.36 1.63
N VAL A 137 -4.07 4.23 0.66
CA VAL A 137 -4.18 5.69 0.87
C VAL A 137 -5.60 6.20 0.96
N ASP A 138 -6.59 5.45 0.43
CA ASP A 138 -8.00 5.84 0.33
C ASP A 138 -8.93 4.64 0.45
N ASN A 139 -10.23 4.91 0.33
CA ASN A 139 -11.23 3.87 0.21
C ASN A 139 -11.22 3.14 -1.15
N GLY A 140 -10.21 3.38 -2.00
CA GLY A 140 -9.98 2.70 -3.27
C GLY A 140 -10.54 3.43 -4.51
N PRO A 141 -10.50 2.80 -5.69
CA PRO A 141 -10.78 3.45 -6.97
C PRO A 141 -12.18 4.05 -7.12
N SER A 142 -13.20 3.42 -6.52
CA SER A 142 -14.61 3.88 -6.61
C SER A 142 -15.00 4.88 -5.54
N ALA A 143 -14.30 4.85 -4.40
CA ALA A 143 -14.64 5.63 -3.21
C ALA A 143 -13.65 6.80 -3.03
N VAL A 144 -13.27 7.44 -4.12
CA VAL A 144 -12.38 8.61 -4.09
C VAL A 144 -13.04 9.71 -3.28
N VAL A 145 -12.65 9.81 -2.01
CA VAL A 145 -13.13 10.85 -1.08
C VAL A 145 -12.51 12.20 -1.42
N THR A 146 -11.37 12.18 -2.11
CA THR A 146 -10.64 13.39 -2.48
C THR A 146 -10.21 13.37 -3.95
N ASN A 147 -10.35 14.51 -4.64
CA ASN A 147 -9.90 14.66 -6.04
C ASN A 147 -8.38 14.48 -6.22
N THR A 148 -7.59 14.52 -5.14
CA THR A 148 -6.13 14.44 -5.17
C THR A 148 -5.63 13.03 -5.54
N ASN A 149 -6.29 11.98 -5.07
CA ASN A 149 -5.88 10.60 -5.34
C ASN A 149 -6.55 9.95 -6.57
N ALA A 150 -7.58 10.60 -7.14
CA ALA A 150 -8.25 10.12 -8.37
C ALA A 150 -7.27 9.85 -9.52
N TRP A 151 -6.19 10.64 -9.59
CA TRP A 151 -5.15 10.45 -10.61
C TRP A 151 -4.45 9.08 -10.49
N LEU A 152 -4.20 8.59 -9.26
CA LEU A 152 -3.52 7.31 -9.02
C LEU A 152 -4.27 6.13 -9.66
N TYR A 153 -5.60 6.18 -9.63
CA TYR A 153 -6.47 5.11 -10.09
C TYR A 153 -6.90 5.27 -11.56
N GLY A 154 -6.60 6.41 -12.17
CA GLY A 154 -6.81 6.65 -13.61
C GLY A 154 -5.66 6.13 -14.47
N SER A 155 -5.84 6.11 -15.80
CA SER A 155 -4.83 5.62 -16.76
C SER A 155 -3.47 6.29 -16.59
N GLY A 156 -3.43 7.60 -16.28
CA GLY A 156 -2.17 8.32 -16.04
C GLY A 156 -1.37 7.79 -14.85
N GLY A 157 -2.04 7.54 -13.74
CA GLY A 157 -1.46 6.96 -12.53
C GLY A 157 -1.02 5.52 -12.74
N LEU A 158 -1.88 4.68 -13.34
CA LEU A 158 -1.57 3.28 -13.63
C LEU A 158 -0.37 3.12 -14.56
N GLN A 159 -0.23 4.01 -15.57
CA GLN A 159 0.96 4.05 -16.41
C GLN A 159 2.21 4.47 -15.63
N ALA A 160 2.09 5.43 -14.70
CA ALA A 160 3.20 5.82 -13.84
C ALA A 160 3.60 4.68 -12.89
N ILE A 161 2.65 4.02 -12.25
CA ILE A 161 2.86 2.81 -11.44
C ILE A 161 3.59 1.75 -12.26
N ARG A 162 3.10 1.43 -13.48
CA ARG A 162 3.74 0.48 -14.36
C ARG A 162 5.17 0.87 -14.74
N ARG A 163 5.45 2.17 -14.94
CA ARG A 163 6.84 2.66 -15.17
C ARG A 163 7.71 2.51 -13.92
N ALA A 164 7.18 2.80 -12.74
CA ALA A 164 7.89 2.69 -11.47
C ALA A 164 8.24 1.25 -11.09
N LEU A 165 7.40 0.29 -11.47
CA LEU A 165 7.63 -1.14 -11.24
C LEU A 165 8.77 -1.68 -12.11
N LYS A 166 9.61 -2.54 -11.53
CA LYS A 166 10.54 -3.43 -12.24
C LYS A 166 9.79 -4.42 -13.15
N PRO A 167 10.43 -5.04 -14.15
CA PRO A 167 9.84 -6.16 -14.88
C PRO A 167 9.45 -7.30 -13.92
N GLY A 168 8.21 -7.78 -14.01
CA GLY A 168 7.64 -8.78 -13.10
C GLY A 168 7.10 -8.20 -11.78
N GLY A 169 7.29 -6.91 -11.53
CA GLY A 169 6.82 -6.23 -10.32
C GLY A 169 5.30 -6.18 -10.20
N VAL A 170 4.83 -5.98 -8.99
CA VAL A 170 3.41 -6.06 -8.60
C VAL A 170 2.94 -4.72 -8.03
N VAL A 171 1.74 -4.29 -8.39
CA VAL A 171 0.98 -3.30 -7.62
C VAL A 171 -0.18 -4.00 -6.92
N ALA A 172 -0.39 -3.70 -5.64
CA ALA A 172 -1.57 -4.11 -4.89
C ALA A 172 -2.27 -2.87 -4.33
N ILE A 173 -3.58 -2.79 -4.52
CA ILE A 173 -4.40 -1.62 -4.17
C ILE A 173 -5.54 -2.10 -3.28
N TRP A 174 -5.58 -1.58 -2.05
CA TRP A 174 -6.69 -1.81 -1.14
C TRP A 174 -7.91 -0.98 -1.55
N SER A 175 -9.11 -1.54 -1.39
CA SER A 175 -10.36 -0.86 -1.70
C SER A 175 -11.48 -1.29 -0.76
N ALA A 176 -12.23 -0.32 -0.26
CA ALA A 176 -13.46 -0.55 0.50
C ALA A 176 -14.57 -1.15 -0.37
N GLU A 177 -14.57 -0.86 -1.67
CA GLU A 177 -15.59 -1.26 -2.62
C GLU A 177 -15.05 -2.17 -3.73
N ASP A 178 -15.93 -3.02 -4.27
CA ASP A 178 -15.61 -3.93 -5.37
C ASP A 178 -15.93 -3.26 -6.72
N ASP A 179 -15.01 -2.39 -7.19
CA ASP A 179 -15.11 -1.83 -8.55
C ASP A 179 -14.83 -2.91 -9.60
N ARG A 180 -15.90 -3.34 -10.28
CA ARG A 180 -15.82 -4.41 -11.26
C ARG A 180 -15.13 -3.99 -12.57
N GLY A 181 -15.04 -2.70 -12.85
CA GLY A 181 -14.38 -2.14 -14.04
C GLY A 181 -12.87 -1.96 -13.85
N PHE A 182 -12.42 -1.85 -12.60
CA PHE A 182 -11.02 -1.54 -12.32
C PHE A 182 -10.02 -2.62 -12.79
N PRO A 183 -10.29 -3.93 -12.72
CA PRO A 183 -9.42 -4.94 -13.33
C PRO A 183 -9.20 -4.73 -14.83
N GLU A 184 -10.24 -4.41 -15.61
CA GLU A 184 -10.10 -4.09 -17.03
C GLU A 184 -9.23 -2.84 -17.24
N LEU A 185 -9.38 -1.83 -16.40
CA LEU A 185 -8.55 -0.63 -16.45
C LEU A 185 -7.06 -0.94 -16.17
N LEU A 186 -6.76 -1.85 -15.24
CA LEU A 186 -5.39 -2.35 -15.03
C LEU A 186 -4.85 -3.03 -16.28
N GLU A 187 -5.64 -3.90 -16.94
CA GLU A 187 -5.22 -4.65 -18.12
C GLU A 187 -4.95 -3.74 -19.32
N VAL A 188 -5.81 -2.77 -19.61
CA VAL A 188 -5.60 -1.83 -20.72
C VAL A 188 -4.37 -0.93 -20.48
N ASN A 189 -3.94 -0.77 -19.23
CA ASN A 189 -2.70 -0.08 -18.87
C ASN A 189 -1.47 -1.02 -18.78
N GLY A 190 -1.61 -2.29 -19.19
CA GLY A 190 -0.51 -3.26 -19.32
C GLY A 190 -0.08 -3.91 -18.02
N LEU A 191 -1.01 -4.03 -17.07
CA LEU A 191 -0.85 -4.74 -15.82
C LEU A 191 -1.81 -5.96 -15.82
N GLN A 192 -1.28 -7.17 -15.75
CA GLN A 192 -2.09 -8.38 -15.65
C GLN A 192 -2.88 -8.35 -14.35
N ALA A 193 -4.21 -8.27 -14.46
CA ALA A 193 -5.07 -7.99 -13.32
C ALA A 193 -5.60 -9.25 -12.64
N SER A 194 -5.74 -9.17 -11.33
CA SER A 194 -6.55 -10.06 -10.52
C SER A 194 -7.16 -9.27 -9.35
N ARG A 195 -8.17 -9.85 -8.71
CA ARG A 195 -8.76 -9.27 -7.50
C ARG A 195 -9.00 -10.33 -6.45
N ARG A 196 -8.88 -9.94 -5.18
CA ARG A 196 -9.11 -10.79 -4.03
C ARG A 196 -10.03 -10.09 -3.04
N ARG A 197 -11.12 -10.76 -2.67
CA ARG A 197 -11.97 -10.30 -1.57
C ARG A 197 -11.38 -10.76 -0.25
N VAL A 198 -11.20 -9.83 0.67
CA VAL A 198 -10.62 -10.05 2.00
C VAL A 198 -11.59 -9.55 3.08
N ARG A 199 -11.47 -10.06 4.30
CA ARG A 199 -12.27 -9.59 5.45
C ARG A 199 -11.40 -8.73 6.35
N SER A 200 -12.04 -7.83 7.12
CA SER A 200 -11.34 -7.01 8.12
C SER A 200 -10.72 -7.83 9.25
N ARG A 201 -11.22 -9.05 9.49
CA ARG A 201 -10.74 -9.97 10.54
C ARG A 201 -10.75 -11.40 10.00
N GLU A 202 -9.69 -12.15 10.31
CA GLU A 202 -9.58 -13.54 9.93
C GLU A 202 -10.71 -14.40 10.52
N GLY A 203 -11.34 -15.24 9.70
CA GLY A 203 -12.34 -16.21 10.14
C GLY A 203 -13.63 -15.65 10.74
N ARG A 204 -13.83 -14.33 10.79
CA ARG A 204 -14.98 -13.68 11.45
C ARG A 204 -15.94 -13.03 10.48
N LYS A 205 -17.22 -12.85 10.93
CA LYS A 205 -18.16 -11.94 10.28
C LYS A 205 -17.67 -10.50 10.46
N GLY A 206 -17.67 -9.71 9.38
CA GLY A 206 -17.23 -8.31 9.39
C GLY A 206 -17.23 -7.72 8.00
N PRO A 207 -16.94 -6.44 7.84
CA PRO A 207 -16.79 -5.81 6.53
C PRO A 207 -15.85 -6.63 5.65
N SER A 208 -16.13 -6.66 4.37
CA SER A 208 -15.23 -7.24 3.38
C SER A 208 -14.74 -6.15 2.44
N TYR A 209 -13.46 -6.22 2.14
CA TYR A 209 -12.73 -5.31 1.27
C TYR A 209 -12.27 -6.05 0.02
N VAL A 210 -11.74 -5.33 -0.94
CA VAL A 210 -11.16 -5.91 -2.15
C VAL A 210 -9.72 -5.43 -2.29
N ILE A 211 -8.83 -6.34 -2.64
CA ILE A 211 -7.48 -6.00 -3.05
C ILE A 211 -7.39 -6.27 -4.55
N PHE A 212 -7.13 -5.21 -5.31
CA PHE A 212 -6.82 -5.31 -6.73
C PHE A 212 -5.31 -5.49 -6.89
N VAL A 213 -4.92 -6.48 -7.70
CA VAL A 213 -3.51 -6.79 -7.95
C VAL A 213 -3.24 -6.65 -9.44
N GLY A 214 -2.22 -5.88 -9.78
CA GLY A 214 -1.73 -5.71 -11.15
C GLY A 214 -0.27 -6.16 -11.25
N ARG A 215 0.05 -7.11 -12.13
CA ARG A 215 1.41 -7.58 -12.37
C ARG A 215 1.95 -7.06 -13.69
N LYS A 216 3.11 -6.41 -13.65
CA LYS A 216 3.84 -6.01 -14.86
C LYS A 216 4.52 -7.24 -15.47
N SER A 217 4.36 -7.46 -16.78
CA SER A 217 5.02 -8.55 -17.47
C SER A 217 6.53 -8.55 -17.24
N GLY A 218 7.10 -9.71 -16.92
CA GLY A 218 8.55 -9.89 -16.86
C GLY A 218 9.14 -9.67 -18.26
N GLY A 219 10.25 -8.94 -18.36
CA GLY A 219 11.01 -8.88 -19.62
C GLY A 219 11.38 -10.30 -20.05
N ARG A 220 11.25 -10.61 -21.33
CA ARG A 220 11.78 -11.88 -21.89
C ARG A 220 13.26 -11.96 -21.49
N ARG A 221 13.63 -12.99 -20.73
CA ARG A 221 15.03 -13.40 -20.66
C ARG A 221 15.40 -13.78 -22.09
N THR A 222 16.17 -12.94 -22.77
CA THR A 222 16.84 -13.33 -24.02
C THR A 222 17.77 -14.46 -23.64
N GLY A 223 17.34 -15.70 -23.94
CA GLY A 223 18.18 -16.87 -23.79
C GLY A 223 19.42 -16.67 -24.62
N SER A 224 20.60 -16.86 -24.01
CA SER A 224 21.85 -16.97 -24.73
C SER A 224 21.71 -18.04 -25.84
N PRO A 225 22.16 -17.75 -27.07
CA PRO A 225 22.15 -18.77 -28.11
C PRO A 225 23.10 -19.90 -27.70
N THR A 226 22.57 -21.08 -27.59
CA THR A 226 23.34 -22.33 -27.43
C THR A 226 24.36 -22.39 -28.57
N GLN A 227 25.65 -22.25 -28.24
CA GLN A 227 26.73 -22.57 -29.17
C GLN A 227 26.58 -24.02 -29.59
N ARG A 228 26.10 -24.26 -30.82
CA ARG A 228 26.26 -25.54 -31.50
C ARG A 228 27.76 -25.69 -31.77
N ARG A 229 28.43 -26.62 -31.07
CA ARG A 229 29.73 -27.11 -31.51
C ARG A 229 29.53 -27.99 -32.74
N ALA A 230 30.24 -27.64 -33.79
CA ALA A 230 30.53 -28.51 -34.92
C ALA A 230 31.62 -29.52 -34.53
#